data_8016c7b95175f51b41c3a6fa85b89abe
#
_entry.id   8016c7b95175f51b41c3a6fa85b89abe
#
_cell.length_a   1.000
_cell.length_b   1.000
_cell.length_c   1.000
_cell.angle_alpha   90.00
_cell.angle_beta   90.00
_cell.angle_gamma   90.00
#
_symmetry.space_group_name_H-M   'P 1'
#
loop_
_entity.id
_entity.type
_entity.pdbx_description
1 polymer ?
#
loop_
_entity_poly.entity_id
_entity_poly.type
_entity_poly.pdbx_seq_one_letter_code
_entity_poly.pdbx_strand_id
1 'polypeptide(L)'
;MPGNALPDRPFPHDSMYIDGAWQDGADRPQIEVENPANECVIGSIVDGTAQDASDAIEAAHRAQPAWAALPPVQRAKLVAKLALAVAAEAEILAKIITQEQGKPLSQARGEVDAVITFLNYAAENARRIEGDLIASDNVDEEIHIRRHPYGVVVGLTAWNYPAALVARKLGPALVAGNTFVLLSHENTPLSGLALAGLAHDIGFPAGVFNVVTGRGNVVGQALVEHRMASMVTMTGSTRAGQQIYRTGAETIKTIRLELGGKAPFIVMEDADIESAVSAAVTARYTNCGQICTCNERMFLHRKIADEFLDKFVAASKALSIGDPMSDVDLGPKISRLERDKVDTIVRQSVDAGAEILLAGGPLHHGNYQQGHWYAPTVLEADNNDLPAIRDEVFGPVAVALRVDSFEQAVDYANDTDFGLSAYLFTTDFRRLQRAPYELKFGELYLNRSNGEAVQGFHTGWGMSGQGGEDGKHGFDGYLRKQTSYLNWG
;
A
#
# COMPACT_ATOMS: atom_id res chain seq x y z
N MET A 1 -10.83 13.08 27.10
CA MET A 1 -9.98 11.90 27.11
C MET A 1 -8.53 12.35 26.98
N PRO A 2 -7.59 11.93 27.85
CA PRO A 2 -6.18 12.26 27.68
C PRO A 2 -5.60 11.32 26.63
N GLY A 3 -5.40 11.78 25.42
CA GLY A 3 -4.86 10.95 24.32
C GLY A 3 -4.74 11.66 22.98
N ASN A 4 -5.17 12.91 22.87
CA ASN A 4 -5.20 13.65 21.60
C ASN A 4 -3.92 14.46 21.29
N ALA A 5 -3.00 14.60 22.24
CA ALA A 5 -1.71 15.24 21.93
C ALA A 5 -0.86 14.23 21.19
N LEU A 6 -0.43 14.59 20.00
CA LEU A 6 0.64 13.88 19.32
C LEU A 6 1.88 13.86 20.22
N PRO A 7 2.68 12.78 20.24
CA PRO A 7 3.91 12.76 21.00
C PRO A 7 4.80 13.95 20.61
N ASP A 8 5.62 14.47 21.54
CA ASP A 8 6.64 15.49 21.25
C ASP A 8 7.44 15.01 20.03
N ARG A 9 7.46 15.82 18.97
CA ARG A 9 7.95 15.40 17.67
C ARG A 9 9.21 16.12 17.27
N PRO A 10 10.11 15.42 16.60
CA PRO A 10 11.30 16.02 16.04
C PRO A 10 11.06 16.77 14.71
N PHE A 11 9.81 16.99 14.26
CA PHE A 11 9.54 17.66 12.98
C PHE A 11 8.36 18.62 13.06
N PRO A 12 8.40 19.76 12.31
CA PRO A 12 7.30 20.69 12.20
C PRO A 12 6.14 20.09 11.39
N HIS A 13 4.89 20.23 11.83
CA HIS A 13 3.72 19.65 11.15
C HIS A 13 3.17 20.55 10.03
N ASP A 14 3.30 21.85 10.22
CA ASP A 14 2.84 22.93 9.34
C ASP A 14 3.89 23.33 8.28
N SER A 15 4.78 22.41 7.96
CA SER A 15 5.90 22.63 7.03
C SER A 15 6.01 21.51 6.00
N MET A 16 6.59 21.82 4.86
CA MET A 16 7.07 20.84 3.88
C MET A 16 8.59 20.65 4.05
N TYR A 17 9.10 19.51 3.60
CA TYR A 17 10.54 19.25 3.61
C TYR A 17 11.08 19.27 2.18
N ILE A 18 11.75 20.36 1.79
CA ILE A 18 12.25 20.59 0.43
C ILE A 18 13.70 21.04 0.51
N ASP A 19 14.55 20.44 -0.34
CA ASP A 19 15.97 20.80 -0.49
C ASP A 19 16.78 20.78 0.82
N GLY A 20 16.47 19.78 1.68
CA GLY A 20 17.14 19.60 2.97
C GLY A 20 16.70 20.56 4.08
N ALA A 21 15.65 21.35 3.86
CA ALA A 21 15.15 22.32 4.81
C ALA A 21 13.62 22.22 5.00
N TRP A 22 13.17 22.53 6.21
CA TRP A 22 11.76 22.72 6.50
C TRP A 22 11.29 24.06 5.97
N GLN A 23 10.23 24.03 5.14
CA GLN A 23 9.61 25.23 4.58
C GLN A 23 8.41 25.58 5.46
N ASP A 24 8.54 26.64 6.25
CA ASP A 24 7.49 27.14 7.13
C ASP A 24 6.22 27.48 6.34
N GLY A 25 5.10 26.99 6.79
CA GLY A 25 3.80 27.17 6.18
C GLY A 25 2.77 27.84 7.09
N ALA A 26 3.17 28.40 8.24
CA ALA A 26 2.25 28.93 9.23
C ALA A 26 1.26 29.99 8.69
N ASP A 27 1.71 30.81 7.74
CA ASP A 27 0.89 31.87 7.09
C ASP A 27 0.18 31.38 5.81
N ARG A 28 0.22 30.07 5.51
CA ARG A 28 -0.36 29.47 4.31
C ARG A 28 -1.69 28.77 4.62
N PRO A 29 -2.55 28.52 3.61
CA PRO A 29 -3.69 27.64 3.78
C PRO A 29 -3.29 26.28 4.32
N GLN A 30 -4.07 25.74 5.25
CA GLN A 30 -3.80 24.47 5.94
C GLN A 30 -4.89 23.44 5.65
N ILE A 31 -4.51 22.19 5.70
CA ILE A 31 -5.42 21.02 5.74
C ILE A 31 -5.32 20.44 7.15
N GLU A 32 -6.44 20.33 7.81
CA GLU A 32 -6.54 19.68 9.13
C GLU A 32 -6.37 18.16 8.99
N VAL A 33 -5.60 17.57 9.90
CA VAL A 33 -5.45 16.12 10.03
C VAL A 33 -6.31 15.64 11.19
N GLU A 34 -7.28 14.80 10.89
CA GLU A 34 -8.26 14.30 11.84
C GLU A 34 -7.85 12.93 12.39
N ASN A 35 -8.09 12.71 13.67
CA ASN A 35 -8.07 11.36 14.25
C ASN A 35 -9.43 10.68 13.97
N PRO A 36 -9.47 9.63 13.15
CA PRO A 36 -10.71 8.99 12.73
C PRO A 36 -11.47 8.27 13.86
N ALA A 37 -10.84 8.07 15.02
CA ALA A 37 -11.48 7.44 16.18
C ALA A 37 -12.39 8.39 16.96
N ASN A 38 -12.17 9.72 16.87
CA ASN A 38 -12.90 10.70 17.69
C ASN A 38 -13.15 12.02 16.99
N GLU A 39 -12.84 12.15 15.71
CA GLU A 39 -13.00 13.34 14.86
C GLU A 39 -12.24 14.58 15.40
N CYS A 40 -11.25 14.39 16.28
CA CYS A 40 -10.43 15.49 16.78
C CYS A 40 -9.30 15.82 15.80
N VAL A 41 -9.07 17.12 15.61
CA VAL A 41 -7.89 17.59 14.87
C VAL A 41 -6.64 17.32 15.70
N ILE A 42 -5.68 16.59 15.11
CA ILE A 42 -4.42 16.21 15.74
C ILE A 42 -3.22 17.01 15.19
N GLY A 43 -3.42 17.79 14.18
CA GLY A 43 -2.42 18.64 13.53
C GLY A 43 -2.95 19.20 12.24
N SER A 44 -2.12 19.95 11.54
CA SER A 44 -2.41 20.45 10.20
C SER A 44 -1.18 20.33 9.31
N ILE A 45 -1.40 20.36 7.99
CA ILE A 45 -0.35 20.40 6.97
C ILE A 45 -0.61 21.56 6.02
N VAL A 46 0.40 22.03 5.35
CA VAL A 46 0.26 23.05 4.31
C VAL A 46 -0.60 22.51 3.16
N ASP A 47 -1.63 23.25 2.76
CA ASP A 47 -2.36 22.99 1.50
C ASP A 47 -1.50 23.51 0.33
N GLY A 48 -0.65 22.62 -0.18
CA GLY A 48 0.39 22.93 -1.15
C GLY A 48 -0.15 23.31 -2.52
N THR A 49 0.73 23.89 -3.31
CA THR A 49 0.47 24.42 -4.65
C THR A 49 1.26 23.66 -5.73
N ALA A 50 0.96 23.93 -7.00
CA ALA A 50 1.76 23.43 -8.11
C ALA A 50 3.21 23.97 -8.09
N GLN A 51 3.43 25.16 -7.49
CA GLN A 51 4.78 25.70 -7.35
C GLN A 51 5.61 24.90 -6.35
N ASP A 52 5.05 24.48 -5.20
CA ASP A 52 5.74 23.64 -4.24
C ASP A 52 6.15 22.29 -4.85
N ALA A 53 5.28 21.72 -5.69
CA ALA A 53 5.60 20.50 -6.45
C ALA A 53 6.78 20.73 -7.41
N SER A 54 6.81 21.87 -8.11
CA SER A 54 7.91 22.24 -9.01
C SER A 54 9.22 22.43 -8.22
N ASP A 55 9.18 23.18 -7.14
CA ASP A 55 10.37 23.47 -6.30
C ASP A 55 11.00 22.18 -5.76
N ALA A 56 10.16 21.23 -5.29
CA ALA A 56 10.62 19.93 -4.80
C ALA A 56 11.25 19.06 -5.92
N ILE A 57 10.64 19.03 -7.11
CA ILE A 57 11.18 18.29 -8.26
C ILE A 57 12.48 18.93 -8.75
N GLU A 58 12.56 20.26 -8.82
CA GLU A 58 13.78 20.97 -9.22
C GLU A 58 14.92 20.72 -8.22
N ALA A 59 14.63 20.75 -6.91
CA ALA A 59 15.60 20.38 -5.86
C ALA A 59 16.09 18.94 -6.04
N ALA A 60 15.16 18.01 -6.26
CA ALA A 60 15.49 16.61 -6.52
C ALA A 60 16.34 16.44 -7.79
N HIS A 61 16.02 17.16 -8.84
CA HIS A 61 16.76 17.13 -10.11
C HIS A 61 18.18 17.66 -9.96
N ARG A 62 18.37 18.77 -9.22
CA ARG A 62 19.70 19.31 -8.92
C ARG A 62 20.57 18.34 -8.12
N ALA A 63 20.00 17.64 -7.15
CA ALA A 63 20.70 16.70 -6.28
C ALA A 63 21.06 15.37 -6.97
N GLN A 64 20.26 14.95 -7.97
CA GLN A 64 20.31 13.61 -8.54
C GLN A 64 21.67 13.21 -9.14
N PRO A 65 22.39 14.05 -9.92
CA PRO A 65 23.67 13.64 -10.49
C PRO A 65 24.72 13.31 -9.44
N ALA A 66 24.84 14.12 -8.38
CA ALA A 66 25.78 13.89 -7.28
C ALA A 66 25.41 12.63 -6.48
N TRP A 67 24.10 12.41 -6.23
CA TRP A 67 23.61 11.22 -5.56
C TRP A 67 23.87 9.96 -6.37
N ALA A 68 23.57 9.95 -7.67
CA ALA A 68 23.79 8.83 -8.57
C ALA A 68 25.27 8.47 -8.72
N ALA A 69 26.17 9.46 -8.65
CA ALA A 69 27.62 9.25 -8.73
C ALA A 69 28.20 8.53 -7.51
N LEU A 70 27.52 8.52 -6.38
CA LEU A 70 27.95 7.75 -5.20
C LEU A 70 27.89 6.25 -5.49
N PRO A 71 28.88 5.45 -5.03
CA PRO A 71 28.76 4.00 -5.06
C PRO A 71 27.47 3.52 -4.39
N PRO A 72 26.78 2.50 -4.94
CA PRO A 72 25.50 2.03 -4.39
C PRO A 72 25.56 1.70 -2.89
N VAL A 73 26.68 1.15 -2.41
CA VAL A 73 26.89 0.85 -0.99
C VAL A 73 26.91 2.10 -0.11
N GLN A 74 27.34 3.26 -0.62
CA GLN A 74 27.30 4.50 0.15
C GLN A 74 25.88 5.03 0.29
N ARG A 75 25.07 4.96 -0.76
CA ARG A 75 23.65 5.28 -0.73
C ARG A 75 22.90 4.36 0.24
N ALA A 76 23.17 3.04 0.14
CA ALA A 76 22.59 2.03 1.01
C ALA A 76 22.91 2.24 2.50
N LYS A 77 24.11 2.73 2.83
CA LYS A 77 24.47 3.05 4.22
C LYS A 77 23.56 4.13 4.81
N LEU A 78 23.14 5.13 4.03
CA LEU A 78 22.20 6.15 4.50
C LEU A 78 20.79 5.57 4.65
N VAL A 79 20.35 4.74 3.72
CA VAL A 79 19.05 4.06 3.83
C VAL A 79 19.01 3.11 5.04
N ALA A 80 20.09 2.36 5.30
CA ALA A 80 20.19 1.53 6.51
C ALA A 80 20.25 2.36 7.81
N LYS A 81 20.88 3.53 7.80
CA LYS A 81 20.81 4.46 8.94
C LYS A 81 19.39 4.96 9.18
N LEU A 82 18.61 5.21 8.11
CA LEU A 82 17.21 5.57 8.26
C LEU A 82 16.42 4.44 8.92
N ALA A 83 16.65 3.19 8.52
CA ALA A 83 16.01 2.04 9.17
C ALA A 83 16.33 1.97 10.68
N LEU A 84 17.58 2.26 11.06
CA LEU A 84 17.99 2.31 12.48
C LEU A 84 17.34 3.49 13.21
N ALA A 85 17.22 4.66 12.59
CA ALA A 85 16.52 5.81 13.16
C ALA A 85 15.03 5.52 13.37
N VAL A 86 14.37 4.88 12.39
CA VAL A 86 12.99 4.41 12.52
C VAL A 86 12.86 3.43 13.69
N ALA A 87 13.78 2.48 13.83
CA ALA A 87 13.77 1.51 14.94
C ALA A 87 13.93 2.20 16.32
N ALA A 88 14.74 3.24 16.39
CA ALA A 88 14.92 4.02 17.62
C ALA A 88 13.66 4.79 18.03
N GLU A 89 12.86 5.26 17.06
CA GLU A 89 11.65 6.05 17.27
C GLU A 89 10.36 5.23 16.98
N ALA A 90 10.45 3.89 17.01
CA ALA A 90 9.40 2.99 16.56
C ALA A 90 8.05 3.23 17.27
N GLU A 91 8.08 3.43 18.59
CA GLU A 91 6.86 3.63 19.38
C GLU A 91 6.21 5.00 19.08
N ILE A 92 7.01 6.03 18.82
CA ILE A 92 6.51 7.37 18.45
C ILE A 92 5.85 7.29 17.08
N LEU A 93 6.50 6.65 16.09
CA LEU A 93 5.96 6.49 14.76
C LEU A 93 4.67 5.64 14.76
N ALA A 94 4.64 4.55 15.55
CA ALA A 94 3.44 3.72 15.68
C ALA A 94 2.24 4.51 16.25
N LYS A 95 2.46 5.38 17.25
CA LYS A 95 1.42 6.25 17.79
C LYS A 95 0.95 7.29 16.76
N ILE A 96 1.84 7.86 15.97
CA ILE A 96 1.49 8.77 14.87
C ILE A 96 0.57 8.05 13.89
N ILE A 97 0.97 6.86 13.42
CA ILE A 97 0.18 6.04 12.50
C ILE A 97 -1.20 5.75 13.09
N THR A 98 -1.27 5.30 14.34
CA THR A 98 -2.57 5.03 14.99
C THR A 98 -3.46 6.26 15.05
N GLN A 99 -2.90 7.42 15.37
CA GLN A 99 -3.68 8.65 15.53
C GLN A 99 -4.19 9.22 14.20
N GLU A 100 -3.38 9.19 13.11
CA GLU A 100 -3.80 9.72 11.83
C GLU A 100 -4.61 8.72 10.99
N GLN A 101 -4.37 7.40 11.14
CA GLN A 101 -4.97 6.37 10.29
C GLN A 101 -6.09 5.60 11.00
N GLY A 102 -6.01 5.45 12.33
CA GLY A 102 -7.04 4.77 13.13
C GLY A 102 -6.82 3.28 13.35
N LYS A 103 -5.79 2.64 12.79
CA LYS A 103 -5.52 1.23 13.08
C LYS A 103 -5.08 1.02 14.54
N PRO A 104 -5.36 -0.14 15.14
CA PRO A 104 -4.87 -0.48 16.47
C PRO A 104 -3.35 -0.32 16.60
N LEU A 105 -2.89 0.13 17.77
CA LEU A 105 -1.46 0.39 18.02
C LEU A 105 -0.59 -0.86 17.80
N SER A 106 -1.10 -2.05 18.10
CA SER A 106 -0.45 -3.32 17.80
C SER A 106 -0.17 -3.50 16.30
N GLN A 107 -1.13 -3.14 15.46
CA GLN A 107 -1.01 -3.21 14.01
C GLN A 107 -0.09 -2.09 13.47
N ALA A 108 -0.13 -0.89 14.07
CA ALA A 108 0.77 0.21 13.72
C ALA A 108 2.24 -0.13 14.04
N ARG A 109 2.51 -0.84 15.14
CA ARG A 109 3.86 -1.37 15.43
C ARG A 109 4.32 -2.36 14.35
N GLY A 110 3.44 -3.25 13.90
CA GLY A 110 3.71 -4.14 12.76
C GLY A 110 3.99 -3.38 11.46
N GLU A 111 3.34 -2.24 11.23
CA GLU A 111 3.64 -1.37 10.09
C GLU A 111 5.04 -0.74 10.20
N VAL A 112 5.46 -0.30 11.40
CA VAL A 112 6.82 0.22 11.63
C VAL A 112 7.88 -0.87 11.40
N ASP A 113 7.61 -2.11 11.83
CA ASP A 113 8.50 -3.25 11.56
C ASP A 113 8.62 -3.50 10.03
N ALA A 114 7.54 -3.33 9.28
CA ALA A 114 7.57 -3.40 7.82
C ALA A 114 8.40 -2.26 7.21
N VAL A 115 8.30 -1.02 7.71
CA VAL A 115 9.18 0.11 7.30
C VAL A 115 10.65 -0.25 7.43
N ILE A 116 11.05 -0.76 8.61
CA ILE A 116 12.43 -1.18 8.89
C ILE A 116 12.86 -2.29 7.92
N THR A 117 11.99 -3.25 7.68
CA THR A 117 12.24 -4.39 6.78
C THR A 117 12.44 -3.93 5.35
N PHE A 118 11.56 -3.06 4.80
CA PHE A 118 11.67 -2.54 3.44
C PHE A 118 12.96 -1.73 3.23
N LEU A 119 13.32 -0.86 4.18
CA LEU A 119 14.53 -0.06 4.09
C LEU A 119 15.79 -0.94 4.14
N ASN A 120 15.84 -1.93 5.03
CA ASN A 120 16.97 -2.85 5.14
C ASN A 120 17.10 -3.71 3.88
N TYR A 121 15.99 -4.29 3.38
CA TYR A 121 16.02 -5.07 2.16
C TYR A 121 16.49 -4.25 0.94
N ALA A 122 16.06 -3.00 0.84
CA ALA A 122 16.55 -2.10 -0.19
C ALA A 122 18.07 -1.89 -0.06
N ALA A 123 18.59 -1.66 1.14
CA ALA A 123 20.02 -1.48 1.38
C ALA A 123 20.84 -2.74 1.04
N GLU A 124 20.32 -3.94 1.30
CA GLU A 124 20.95 -5.22 0.95
C GLU A 124 21.10 -5.42 -0.56
N ASN A 125 20.25 -4.81 -1.38
CA ASN A 125 20.31 -4.88 -2.83
C ASN A 125 21.41 -4.03 -3.48
N ALA A 126 22.12 -3.20 -2.70
CA ALA A 126 23.18 -2.33 -3.23
C ALA A 126 24.27 -3.06 -4.02
N ARG A 127 24.59 -4.31 -3.65
CA ARG A 127 25.59 -5.14 -4.34
C ARG A 127 25.00 -6.06 -5.41
N ARG A 128 23.70 -5.92 -5.70
CA ARG A 128 22.96 -6.70 -6.71
C ARG A 128 22.52 -5.85 -7.90
N ILE A 129 23.10 -4.65 -8.05
CA ILE A 129 22.95 -3.84 -9.26
C ILE A 129 23.93 -4.37 -10.28
N GLU A 130 23.49 -5.38 -11.01
CA GLU A 130 24.31 -6.14 -11.97
C GLU A 130 24.07 -5.64 -13.38
N GLY A 131 24.98 -5.98 -14.32
CA GLY A 131 24.83 -5.80 -15.75
C GLY A 131 25.05 -7.12 -16.46
N ASP A 132 24.73 -7.14 -17.74
CA ASP A 132 24.96 -8.32 -18.59
C ASP A 132 26.12 -8.05 -19.53
N LEU A 133 27.00 -9.04 -19.68
CA LEU A 133 28.04 -9.10 -20.71
C LEU A 133 27.62 -10.22 -21.66
N ILE A 134 27.39 -9.88 -22.92
CA ILE A 134 26.84 -10.77 -23.93
C ILE A 134 27.83 -10.83 -25.08
N ALA A 135 28.13 -12.03 -25.59
CA ALA A 135 28.94 -12.21 -26.80
C ALA A 135 28.23 -11.61 -28.01
N SER A 136 28.98 -10.90 -28.85
CA SER A 136 28.49 -10.43 -30.14
C SER A 136 28.62 -11.49 -31.22
N ASP A 137 27.83 -11.39 -32.28
CA ASP A 137 27.98 -12.15 -33.52
C ASP A 137 29.12 -11.60 -34.41
N ASN A 138 29.63 -10.41 -34.09
CA ASN A 138 30.75 -9.78 -34.81
C ASN A 138 32.07 -10.07 -34.10
N VAL A 139 33.13 -10.15 -34.91
CA VAL A 139 34.51 -10.26 -34.43
C VAL A 139 34.93 -8.96 -33.76
N ASP A 140 35.70 -9.04 -32.69
CA ASP A 140 36.22 -7.87 -31.95
C ASP A 140 35.16 -6.95 -31.37
N GLU A 141 34.01 -7.51 -30.97
CA GLU A 141 32.90 -6.76 -30.38
C GLU A 141 32.30 -7.48 -29.17
N GLU A 142 31.94 -6.72 -28.15
CA GLU A 142 31.14 -7.14 -26.98
C GLU A 142 29.89 -6.28 -26.79
N ILE A 143 28.84 -6.88 -26.24
CA ILE A 143 27.59 -6.19 -25.89
C ILE A 143 27.50 -6.11 -24.38
N HIS A 144 27.42 -4.88 -23.87
CA HIS A 144 27.23 -4.63 -22.44
C HIS A 144 25.83 -4.04 -22.18
N ILE A 145 25.09 -4.61 -21.22
CA ILE A 145 23.86 -4.01 -20.71
C ILE A 145 24.11 -3.50 -19.29
N ARG A 146 23.99 -2.20 -19.11
CA ARG A 146 24.17 -1.52 -17.82
C ARG A 146 22.84 -1.03 -17.27
N ARG A 147 22.75 -0.98 -15.94
CA ARG A 147 21.61 -0.40 -15.22
C ARG A 147 21.91 1.00 -14.74
N HIS A 148 21.00 1.93 -14.97
CA HIS A 148 21.10 3.33 -14.60
C HIS A 148 19.83 3.78 -13.84
N PRO A 149 19.93 4.71 -12.86
CA PRO A 149 18.75 5.31 -12.28
C PRO A 149 17.90 6.05 -13.31
N TYR A 150 16.61 6.16 -13.08
CA TYR A 150 15.71 6.98 -13.89
C TYR A 150 15.99 8.48 -13.74
N GLY A 151 16.28 8.92 -12.52
CA GLY A 151 16.47 10.32 -12.17
C GLY A 151 15.61 10.74 -10.99
N VAL A 152 14.65 11.65 -11.20
CA VAL A 152 13.67 12.03 -10.18
C VAL A 152 12.50 11.06 -10.20
N VAL A 153 12.23 10.45 -9.04
CA VAL A 153 11.07 9.57 -8.80
C VAL A 153 10.05 10.31 -7.94
N VAL A 154 8.81 10.37 -8.40
CA VAL A 154 7.66 10.84 -7.63
C VAL A 154 6.97 9.65 -6.99
N GLY A 155 6.82 9.68 -5.67
CA GLY A 155 6.08 8.71 -4.87
C GLY A 155 4.75 9.29 -4.39
N LEU A 156 3.65 8.62 -4.73
CA LEU A 156 2.30 8.95 -4.27
C LEU A 156 1.79 7.78 -3.44
N THR A 157 1.43 8.02 -2.17
CA THR A 157 1.07 6.95 -1.25
C THR A 157 -0.38 7.07 -0.76
N ALA A 158 -1.02 5.92 -0.57
CA ALA A 158 -2.36 5.83 0.00
C ALA A 158 -2.31 5.97 1.53
N TRP A 159 -3.48 6.20 2.10
CA TRP A 159 -3.67 6.47 3.53
C TRP A 159 -3.67 5.23 4.43
N ASN A 160 -3.77 4.03 3.88
CA ASN A 160 -4.01 2.83 4.69
C ASN A 160 -2.76 2.24 5.38
N TYR A 161 -1.58 2.43 4.79
CA TYR A 161 -0.27 2.08 5.37
C TYR A 161 0.72 3.24 5.15
N PRO A 162 0.51 4.38 5.83
CA PRO A 162 1.12 5.66 5.47
C PRO A 162 2.65 5.70 5.59
N ALA A 163 3.24 4.91 6.48
CA ALA A 163 4.69 4.82 6.63
C ALA A 163 5.30 3.70 5.76
N ALA A 164 4.66 2.52 5.75
CA ALA A 164 5.19 1.37 5.02
C ALA A 164 5.19 1.60 3.51
N LEU A 165 4.14 2.20 2.95
CA LEU A 165 4.07 2.53 1.52
C LEU A 165 5.13 3.55 1.10
N VAL A 166 5.52 4.45 1.98
CA VAL A 166 6.65 5.36 1.74
C VAL A 166 7.97 4.58 1.69
N ALA A 167 8.26 3.79 2.72
CA ALA A 167 9.51 3.05 2.83
C ALA A 167 9.73 2.06 1.68
N ARG A 168 8.66 1.37 1.27
CA ARG A 168 8.59 0.41 0.16
C ARG A 168 9.03 1.02 -1.17
N LYS A 169 8.76 2.32 -1.38
CA LYS A 169 9.12 3.08 -2.58
C LYS A 169 10.45 3.83 -2.42
N LEU A 170 10.62 4.51 -1.30
CA LEU A 170 11.77 5.35 -1.00
C LEU A 170 13.08 4.55 -0.99
N GLY A 171 13.11 3.44 -0.25
CA GLY A 171 14.31 2.62 -0.08
C GLY A 171 14.93 2.20 -1.42
N PRO A 172 14.21 1.43 -2.27
CA PRO A 172 14.75 0.98 -3.55
C PRO A 172 15.04 2.14 -4.51
N ALA A 173 14.24 3.21 -4.54
CA ALA A 173 14.50 4.39 -5.37
C ALA A 173 15.85 5.03 -5.03
N LEU A 174 16.11 5.28 -3.75
CA LEU A 174 17.35 5.92 -3.28
C LEU A 174 18.58 5.02 -3.50
N VAL A 175 18.50 3.73 -3.16
CA VAL A 175 19.62 2.80 -3.35
C VAL A 175 19.96 2.61 -4.83
N ALA A 176 18.95 2.61 -5.70
CA ALA A 176 19.14 2.58 -7.14
C ALA A 176 19.85 3.85 -7.71
N GLY A 177 19.87 4.96 -6.93
CA GLY A 177 20.51 6.22 -7.31
C GLY A 177 19.55 7.27 -7.85
N ASN A 178 18.26 7.08 -7.67
CA ASN A 178 17.26 8.11 -7.92
C ASN A 178 17.15 9.06 -6.73
N THR A 179 16.66 10.27 -6.96
CA THR A 179 16.11 11.16 -5.92
C THR A 179 14.61 10.95 -5.81
N PHE A 180 14.02 11.36 -4.69
CA PHE A 180 12.63 11.03 -4.39
C PHE A 180 11.85 12.26 -3.91
N VAL A 181 10.67 12.47 -4.50
CA VAL A 181 9.70 13.48 -4.08
C VAL A 181 8.42 12.75 -3.65
N LEU A 182 8.07 12.87 -2.38
CA LEU A 182 6.90 12.22 -1.79
C LEU A 182 5.72 13.19 -1.71
N LEU A 183 4.55 12.71 -2.07
CA LEU A 183 3.26 13.23 -1.62
C LEU A 183 2.53 12.11 -0.88
N SER A 184 2.42 12.24 0.43
CA SER A 184 1.54 11.41 1.25
C SER A 184 0.09 11.83 1.06
N HIS A 185 -0.85 10.90 1.34
CA HIS A 185 -2.27 11.23 1.30
C HIS A 185 -2.62 12.29 2.37
N GLU A 186 -3.50 13.22 2.04
CA GLU A 186 -3.89 14.34 2.92
C GLU A 186 -4.52 13.90 4.24
N ASN A 187 -5.09 12.70 4.32
CA ASN A 187 -5.63 12.15 5.58
C ASN A 187 -4.54 11.57 6.50
N THR A 188 -3.38 11.17 5.96
CA THR A 188 -2.31 10.53 6.74
C THR A 188 -0.93 11.03 6.30
N PRO A 189 -0.69 12.35 6.39
CA PRO A 189 0.54 12.96 5.92
C PRO A 189 1.69 12.91 6.95
N LEU A 190 1.35 12.74 8.23
CA LEU A 190 2.29 12.92 9.34
C LEU A 190 3.37 11.84 9.38
N SER A 191 3.04 10.62 8.99
CA SER A 191 4.02 9.52 8.87
C SER A 191 5.10 9.81 7.83
N GLY A 192 4.71 10.39 6.66
CA GLY A 192 5.67 10.81 5.64
C GLY A 192 6.59 11.93 6.10
N LEU A 193 6.04 12.93 6.81
CA LEU A 193 6.81 14.01 7.44
C LEU A 193 7.75 13.50 8.54
N ALA A 194 7.30 12.51 9.33
CA ALA A 194 8.15 11.87 10.34
C ALA A 194 9.37 11.18 9.71
N LEU A 195 9.19 10.46 8.62
CA LEU A 195 10.29 9.84 7.90
C LEU A 195 11.25 10.89 7.30
N ALA A 196 10.72 12.05 6.84
CA ALA A 196 11.56 13.15 6.40
C ALA A 196 12.38 13.75 7.55
N GLY A 197 11.79 13.91 8.74
CA GLY A 197 12.50 14.37 9.95
C GLY A 197 13.66 13.44 10.31
N LEU A 198 13.40 12.14 10.35
CA LEU A 198 14.44 11.15 10.61
C LEU A 198 15.55 11.17 9.54
N ALA A 199 15.18 11.34 8.27
CA ALA A 199 16.15 11.45 7.18
C ALA A 199 17.01 12.73 7.31
N HIS A 200 16.41 13.85 7.71
CA HIS A 200 17.10 15.11 8.00
C HIS A 200 18.15 14.91 9.13
N ASP A 201 17.75 14.35 10.25
CA ASP A 201 18.57 14.18 11.44
C ASP A 201 19.80 13.28 11.21
N ILE A 202 19.67 12.28 10.37
CA ILE A 202 20.79 11.38 10.01
C ILE A 202 21.65 11.93 8.87
N GLY A 203 21.34 13.10 8.32
CA GLY A 203 22.13 13.84 7.35
C GLY A 203 22.00 13.36 5.91
N PHE A 204 20.77 13.09 5.44
CA PHE A 204 20.54 12.93 4.00
C PHE A 204 20.93 14.22 3.26
N PRO A 205 21.60 14.12 2.09
CA PRO A 205 21.94 15.30 1.31
C PRO A 205 20.69 16.07 0.86
N ALA A 206 20.79 17.40 0.82
CA ALA A 206 19.69 18.27 0.36
C ALA A 206 19.18 17.83 -1.01
N GLY A 207 17.88 17.86 -1.22
CA GLY A 207 17.22 17.49 -2.46
C GLY A 207 17.11 15.97 -2.74
N VAL A 208 17.82 15.10 -2.02
CA VAL A 208 17.77 13.63 -2.26
C VAL A 208 16.40 13.05 -1.89
N PHE A 209 15.83 13.49 -0.78
CA PHE A 209 14.48 13.17 -0.34
C PHE A 209 13.73 14.47 -0.05
N ASN A 210 12.56 14.64 -0.64
CA ASN A 210 11.69 15.79 -0.47
C ASN A 210 10.28 15.33 -0.16
N VAL A 211 9.57 16.05 0.69
CA VAL A 211 8.17 15.78 1.05
C VAL A 211 7.36 17.06 0.87
N VAL A 212 6.40 16.99 -0.04
CA VAL A 212 5.39 18.02 -0.23
C VAL A 212 4.06 17.54 0.34
N THR A 213 3.24 18.48 0.79
CA THR A 213 1.90 18.23 1.30
C THR A 213 0.86 18.95 0.45
N GLY A 214 -0.41 18.56 0.58
CA GLY A 214 -1.51 19.16 -0.16
C GLY A 214 -2.40 18.13 -0.82
N ARG A 215 -3.34 18.62 -1.63
CA ARG A 215 -4.37 17.80 -2.28
C ARG A 215 -3.85 17.06 -3.49
N GLY A 216 -4.23 15.79 -3.64
CA GLY A 216 -3.80 14.96 -4.77
C GLY A 216 -4.16 15.54 -6.14
N ASN A 217 -5.30 16.22 -6.26
CA ASN A 217 -5.75 16.85 -7.52
C ASN A 217 -5.03 18.16 -7.84
N VAL A 218 -4.26 18.73 -6.94
CA VAL A 218 -3.45 19.96 -7.16
C VAL A 218 -1.97 19.58 -7.19
N VAL A 219 -1.42 19.23 -6.03
CA VAL A 219 0.01 18.90 -5.89
C VAL A 219 0.36 17.61 -6.62
N GLY A 220 -0.46 16.56 -6.44
CA GLY A 220 -0.24 15.28 -7.11
C GLY A 220 -0.29 15.38 -8.63
N GLN A 221 -1.27 16.13 -9.16
CA GLN A 221 -1.37 16.40 -10.59
C GLN A 221 -0.12 17.14 -11.11
N ALA A 222 0.32 18.20 -10.40
CA ALA A 222 1.51 18.97 -10.78
C ALA A 222 2.79 18.13 -10.76
N LEU A 223 2.95 17.25 -9.75
CA LEU A 223 4.08 16.31 -9.68
C LEU A 223 4.10 15.36 -10.88
N VAL A 224 2.94 14.82 -11.27
CA VAL A 224 2.83 13.88 -12.40
C VAL A 224 3.06 14.59 -13.73
N GLU A 225 2.59 15.83 -13.90
CA GLU A 225 2.78 16.63 -15.13
C GLU A 225 4.22 17.10 -15.32
N HIS A 226 4.97 17.26 -14.26
CA HIS A 226 6.28 17.92 -14.32
C HIS A 226 7.27 17.14 -15.18
N ARG A 227 7.91 17.82 -16.15
CA ARG A 227 8.78 17.19 -17.17
C ARG A 227 10.06 16.55 -16.60
N MET A 228 10.58 17.08 -15.49
CA MET A 228 11.78 16.52 -14.84
C MET A 228 11.49 15.28 -13.99
N ALA A 229 10.22 14.98 -13.69
CA ALA A 229 9.83 13.72 -13.06
C ALA A 229 9.95 12.60 -14.09
N SER A 230 10.93 11.73 -13.94
CA SER A 230 11.21 10.65 -14.89
C SER A 230 10.37 9.40 -14.64
N MET A 231 9.93 9.21 -13.39
CA MET A 231 9.15 8.07 -12.94
C MET A 231 8.12 8.48 -11.90
N VAL A 232 6.94 7.87 -11.98
CA VAL A 232 5.91 7.96 -10.94
C VAL A 232 5.64 6.56 -10.41
N THR A 233 5.70 6.40 -9.10
CA THR A 233 5.27 5.19 -8.40
C THR A 233 4.13 5.55 -7.46
N MET A 234 3.00 4.88 -7.58
CA MET A 234 1.78 5.22 -6.85
C MET A 234 1.11 3.98 -6.29
N THR A 235 0.68 4.07 -5.04
CA THR A 235 -0.30 3.15 -4.45
C THR A 235 -1.57 3.92 -4.12
N GLY A 236 -2.72 3.42 -4.58
CA GLY A 236 -4.00 4.09 -4.34
C GLY A 236 -5.17 3.52 -5.13
N SER A 237 -6.21 4.33 -5.38
CA SER A 237 -7.39 3.87 -6.10
C SER A 237 -7.14 3.68 -7.60
N THR A 238 -7.85 2.71 -8.20
CA THR A 238 -7.84 2.47 -9.65
C THR A 238 -8.15 3.73 -10.46
N ARG A 239 -9.11 4.55 -10.01
CA ARG A 239 -9.45 5.83 -10.64
C ARG A 239 -8.27 6.80 -10.67
N ALA A 240 -7.54 6.91 -9.56
CA ALA A 240 -6.35 7.77 -9.49
C ALA A 240 -5.23 7.24 -10.40
N GLY A 241 -5.01 5.92 -10.43
CA GLY A 241 -4.04 5.28 -11.32
C GLY A 241 -4.33 5.54 -12.79
N GLN A 242 -5.59 5.43 -13.21
CA GLN A 242 -6.01 5.77 -14.57
C GLN A 242 -5.75 7.23 -14.93
N GLN A 243 -5.98 8.18 -14.00
CA GLN A 243 -5.68 9.59 -14.22
C GLN A 243 -4.17 9.83 -14.36
N ILE A 244 -3.36 9.20 -13.52
CA ILE A 244 -1.90 9.26 -13.59
C ILE A 244 -1.38 8.74 -14.93
N TYR A 245 -1.95 7.64 -15.43
CA TYR A 245 -1.59 7.12 -16.76
C TYR A 245 -1.90 8.11 -17.88
N ARG A 246 -3.09 8.71 -17.85
CA ARG A 246 -3.47 9.73 -18.87
C ARG A 246 -2.52 10.92 -18.84
N THR A 247 -2.23 11.44 -17.65
CA THR A 247 -1.34 12.59 -17.48
C THR A 247 0.11 12.25 -17.85
N GLY A 248 0.61 11.11 -17.41
CA GLY A 248 2.00 10.68 -17.68
C GLY A 248 2.28 10.34 -19.15
N ALA A 249 1.25 10.03 -19.92
CA ALA A 249 1.36 9.75 -21.36
C ALA A 249 1.92 10.94 -22.14
N GLU A 250 1.63 12.18 -21.72
CA GLU A 250 2.12 13.42 -22.37
C GLU A 250 3.66 13.52 -22.40
N THR A 251 4.33 12.85 -21.48
CA THR A 251 5.81 12.89 -21.36
C THR A 251 6.44 11.51 -21.40
N ILE A 252 5.66 10.45 -21.68
CA ILE A 252 6.12 9.05 -21.76
C ILE A 252 6.92 8.65 -20.51
N LYS A 253 6.40 9.00 -19.31
CA LYS A 253 7.02 8.64 -18.05
C LYS A 253 6.93 7.14 -17.79
N THR A 254 7.89 6.62 -17.05
CA THR A 254 7.72 5.31 -16.42
C THR A 254 6.71 5.44 -15.29
N ILE A 255 5.64 4.65 -15.35
CA ILE A 255 4.57 4.65 -14.35
C ILE A 255 4.46 3.26 -13.75
N ARG A 256 4.49 3.20 -12.42
CA ARG A 256 4.25 1.98 -11.63
C ARG A 256 3.07 2.23 -10.71
N LEU A 257 2.11 1.33 -10.74
CA LEU A 257 0.85 1.47 -10.03
C LEU A 257 0.56 0.21 -9.23
N GLU A 258 0.27 0.38 -7.95
CA GLU A 258 -0.34 -0.61 -7.07
C GLU A 258 -1.70 -0.07 -6.65
N LEU A 259 -2.75 -0.75 -7.09
CA LEU A 259 -4.13 -0.23 -7.04
C LEU A 259 -5.03 -1.14 -6.21
N GLY A 260 -6.34 -0.95 -6.35
CA GLY A 260 -7.34 -1.72 -5.63
C GLY A 260 -7.32 -3.20 -5.96
N GLY A 261 -7.96 -3.99 -5.12
CA GLY A 261 -8.09 -5.43 -5.27
C GLY A 261 -9.51 -5.93 -5.00
N LYS A 262 -9.78 -7.16 -5.44
CA LYS A 262 -11.03 -7.88 -5.18
C LYS A 262 -10.73 -9.35 -4.93
N ALA A 263 -9.86 -9.62 -3.97
CA ALA A 263 -9.28 -10.93 -3.75
C ALA A 263 -10.33 -12.01 -3.47
N PRO A 264 -10.36 -13.10 -4.25
CA PRO A 264 -11.12 -14.30 -3.95
C PRO A 264 -10.44 -15.10 -2.85
N PHE A 265 -11.23 -15.69 -1.95
CA PHE A 265 -10.79 -16.61 -0.91
C PHE A 265 -11.51 -17.95 -1.11
N ILE A 266 -10.83 -18.89 -1.72
CA ILE A 266 -11.38 -20.19 -2.11
C ILE A 266 -11.11 -21.20 -1.03
N VAL A 267 -12.16 -21.91 -0.55
CA VAL A 267 -12.03 -23.00 0.42
C VAL A 267 -12.69 -24.26 -0.13
N MET A 268 -11.88 -25.28 -0.36
CA MET A 268 -12.35 -26.56 -0.92
C MET A 268 -12.75 -27.53 0.17
N GLU A 269 -13.47 -28.59 -0.22
CA GLU A 269 -14.06 -29.59 0.68
C GLU A 269 -13.08 -30.38 1.51
N ASP A 270 -11.79 -30.35 1.16
CA ASP A 270 -10.69 -31.05 1.81
C ASP A 270 -9.78 -30.12 2.63
N ALA A 271 -10.16 -28.85 2.75
CA ALA A 271 -9.39 -27.85 3.49
C ALA A 271 -9.44 -28.10 5.01
N ASP A 272 -8.39 -27.69 5.70
CA ASP A 272 -8.42 -27.49 7.15
C ASP A 272 -9.26 -26.23 7.46
N ILE A 273 -10.50 -26.46 7.92
CA ILE A 273 -11.48 -25.39 8.15
C ILE A 273 -11.02 -24.43 9.25
N GLU A 274 -10.41 -24.90 10.32
CA GLU A 274 -9.94 -24.04 11.42
C GLU A 274 -8.85 -23.09 10.93
N SER A 275 -7.88 -23.62 10.19
CA SER A 275 -6.82 -22.82 9.56
C SER A 275 -7.39 -21.83 8.56
N ALA A 276 -8.34 -22.24 7.72
CA ALA A 276 -8.97 -21.39 6.72
C ALA A 276 -9.79 -20.25 7.37
N VAL A 277 -10.56 -20.54 8.43
CA VAL A 277 -11.32 -19.52 9.18
C VAL A 277 -10.39 -18.52 9.84
N SER A 278 -9.34 -18.97 10.53
CA SER A 278 -8.35 -18.08 11.15
C SER A 278 -7.68 -17.16 10.13
N ALA A 279 -7.30 -17.71 9.00
CA ALA A 279 -6.72 -16.93 7.89
C ALA A 279 -7.72 -15.95 7.28
N ALA A 280 -8.98 -16.35 7.11
CA ALA A 280 -10.04 -15.49 6.57
C ALA A 280 -10.34 -14.29 7.49
N VAL A 281 -10.41 -14.53 8.82
CA VAL A 281 -10.61 -13.48 9.82
C VAL A 281 -9.45 -12.48 9.79
N THR A 282 -8.21 -12.97 9.81
CA THR A 282 -7.02 -12.14 9.73
C THR A 282 -7.00 -11.31 8.44
N ALA A 283 -7.18 -11.96 7.30
CA ALA A 283 -7.14 -11.30 6.00
C ALA A 283 -8.29 -10.28 5.81
N ARG A 284 -9.47 -10.51 6.40
CA ARG A 284 -10.61 -9.61 6.24
C ARG A 284 -10.57 -8.42 7.18
N TYR A 285 -10.18 -8.63 8.43
CA TYR A 285 -10.44 -7.63 9.47
C TYR A 285 -9.22 -6.84 9.92
N THR A 286 -8.00 -7.24 9.58
CA THR A 286 -6.81 -6.41 9.82
C THR A 286 -7.01 -5.03 9.20
N ASN A 287 -6.64 -3.97 9.95
CA ASN A 287 -6.83 -2.57 9.57
C ASN A 287 -8.30 -2.22 9.18
N CYS A 288 -9.27 -2.83 9.86
CA CYS A 288 -10.70 -2.65 9.54
C CYS A 288 -11.04 -2.99 8.08
N GLY A 289 -10.34 -3.97 7.47
CA GLY A 289 -10.51 -4.36 6.08
C GLY A 289 -9.98 -3.37 5.05
N GLN A 290 -9.15 -2.42 5.45
CA GLN A 290 -8.61 -1.36 4.61
C GLN A 290 -7.25 -1.76 4.02
N ILE A 291 -7.19 -2.92 3.37
CA ILE A 291 -6.00 -3.49 2.74
C ILE A 291 -6.36 -3.98 1.33
N CYS A 292 -5.53 -3.65 0.35
CA CYS A 292 -5.77 -4.04 -1.04
C CYS A 292 -5.73 -5.55 -1.29
N THR A 293 -5.01 -6.32 -0.44
CA THR A 293 -4.94 -7.78 -0.49
C THR A 293 -6.01 -8.48 0.35
N CYS A 294 -6.92 -7.76 1.02
CA CYS A 294 -8.01 -8.36 1.79
C CYS A 294 -8.87 -9.35 0.98
N ASN A 295 -9.26 -10.46 1.59
CA ASN A 295 -10.24 -11.39 1.02
C ASN A 295 -11.63 -10.74 0.97
N GLU A 296 -12.02 -10.25 -0.16
CA GLU A 296 -13.30 -9.56 -0.35
C GLU A 296 -14.43 -10.47 -0.83
N ARG A 297 -14.11 -11.63 -1.42
CA ARG A 297 -15.06 -12.62 -1.93
C ARG A 297 -14.67 -14.00 -1.45
N MET A 298 -15.52 -14.69 -0.71
CA MET A 298 -15.27 -16.05 -0.23
C MET A 298 -16.05 -17.05 -1.07
N PHE A 299 -15.34 -17.93 -1.78
CA PHE A 299 -15.93 -19.04 -2.57
C PHE A 299 -15.76 -20.34 -1.79
N LEU A 300 -16.85 -20.81 -1.18
CA LEU A 300 -16.85 -21.93 -0.25
C LEU A 300 -17.45 -23.17 -0.91
N HIS A 301 -16.70 -24.26 -0.94
CA HIS A 301 -17.27 -25.53 -1.44
C HIS A 301 -18.47 -25.93 -0.59
N ARG A 302 -19.60 -26.27 -1.25
CA ARG A 302 -20.92 -26.49 -0.63
C ARG A 302 -20.88 -27.46 0.55
N LYS A 303 -20.02 -28.48 0.50
CA LYS A 303 -19.94 -29.50 1.56
C LYS A 303 -19.43 -28.96 2.89
N ILE A 304 -18.69 -27.87 2.91
CA ILE A 304 -18.06 -27.30 4.12
C ILE A 304 -18.57 -25.89 4.43
N ALA A 305 -19.38 -25.31 3.54
CA ALA A 305 -19.80 -23.91 3.63
C ALA A 305 -20.52 -23.59 4.95
N ASP A 306 -21.44 -24.46 5.41
CA ASP A 306 -22.18 -24.25 6.66
C ASP A 306 -21.23 -24.21 7.85
N GLU A 307 -20.35 -25.21 7.98
CA GLU A 307 -19.40 -25.28 9.07
C GLU A 307 -18.41 -24.10 9.05
N PHE A 308 -17.92 -23.74 7.87
CA PHE A 308 -17.02 -22.60 7.72
C PHE A 308 -17.71 -21.29 8.12
N LEU A 309 -18.92 -21.05 7.62
CA LEU A 309 -19.67 -19.81 7.88
C LEU A 309 -20.06 -19.69 9.35
N ASP A 310 -20.50 -20.75 9.99
CA ASP A 310 -20.81 -20.75 11.43
C ASP A 310 -19.59 -20.31 12.26
N LYS A 311 -18.42 -20.90 11.98
CA LYS A 311 -17.16 -20.55 12.67
C LYS A 311 -16.68 -19.14 12.33
N PHE A 312 -16.74 -18.74 11.04
CA PHE A 312 -16.31 -17.43 10.60
C PHE A 312 -17.18 -16.31 11.18
N VAL A 313 -18.51 -16.47 11.19
CA VAL A 313 -19.45 -15.53 11.80
C VAL A 313 -19.21 -15.43 13.31
N ALA A 314 -19.03 -16.57 14.00
CA ALA A 314 -18.72 -16.56 15.43
C ALA A 314 -17.43 -15.82 15.75
N ALA A 315 -16.35 -16.06 14.98
CA ALA A 315 -15.08 -15.39 15.13
C ALA A 315 -15.17 -13.88 14.80
N SER A 316 -15.90 -13.53 13.74
CA SER A 316 -16.13 -12.13 13.35
C SER A 316 -16.89 -11.35 14.43
N LYS A 317 -17.88 -11.97 15.06
CA LYS A 317 -18.67 -11.39 16.14
C LYS A 317 -17.86 -11.19 17.44
N ALA A 318 -16.83 -12.00 17.65
CA ALA A 318 -15.98 -11.96 18.84
C ALA A 318 -14.94 -10.83 18.80
N LEU A 319 -14.71 -10.20 17.64
CA LEU A 319 -13.74 -9.14 17.49
C LEU A 319 -14.12 -7.91 18.33
N SER A 320 -13.14 -7.42 19.07
CA SER A 320 -13.26 -6.19 19.87
C SER A 320 -13.09 -4.95 18.99
N ILE A 321 -14.00 -3.98 19.16
CA ILE A 321 -13.95 -2.68 18.47
C ILE A 321 -13.79 -1.59 19.52
N GLY A 322 -12.87 -0.66 19.33
CA GLY A 322 -12.69 0.40 20.33
C GLY A 322 -11.52 1.33 20.06
N ASP A 323 -11.11 2.07 21.10
CA ASP A 323 -10.01 3.01 21.03
C ASP A 323 -8.75 2.32 20.49
N PRO A 324 -8.23 2.77 19.31
CA PRO A 324 -7.05 2.15 18.70
C PRO A 324 -5.77 2.20 19.54
N MET A 325 -5.73 3.08 20.55
CA MET A 325 -4.61 3.18 21.49
C MET A 325 -4.65 2.09 22.58
N SER A 326 -5.75 1.35 22.68
CA SER A 326 -5.93 0.22 23.58
C SER A 326 -5.76 -1.13 22.87
N ASP A 327 -5.86 -2.22 23.63
CA ASP A 327 -5.77 -3.58 23.08
C ASP A 327 -7.12 -3.99 22.49
N VAL A 328 -7.30 -3.70 21.19
CA VAL A 328 -8.50 -4.01 20.42
C VAL A 328 -8.12 -4.60 19.05
N ASP A 329 -9.05 -5.34 18.44
CA ASP A 329 -8.86 -5.95 17.13
C ASP A 329 -9.10 -4.96 15.99
N LEU A 330 -10.10 -4.07 16.15
CA LEU A 330 -10.57 -3.16 15.11
C LEU A 330 -10.59 -1.71 15.61
N GLY A 331 -9.99 -0.84 14.82
CA GLY A 331 -10.16 0.59 14.85
C GLY A 331 -11.26 1.07 13.90
N PRO A 332 -11.40 2.41 13.71
CA PRO A 332 -12.37 2.99 12.79
C PRO A 332 -11.96 2.87 11.31
N LYS A 333 -12.87 3.26 10.42
CA LYS A 333 -12.56 3.64 9.04
C LYS A 333 -11.82 4.97 9.03
N ILE A 334 -11.01 5.20 8.00
CA ILE A 334 -10.20 6.44 7.89
C ILE A 334 -11.04 7.72 7.86
N SER A 335 -12.25 7.69 7.33
CA SER A 335 -13.10 8.85 7.19
C SER A 335 -14.58 8.48 7.12
N ARG A 336 -15.43 9.48 7.34
CA ARG A 336 -16.89 9.35 7.15
C ARG A 336 -17.21 8.94 5.71
N LEU A 337 -16.54 9.53 4.72
CA LEU A 337 -16.76 9.22 3.31
C LEU A 337 -16.52 7.73 3.02
N GLU A 338 -15.40 7.18 3.49
CA GLU A 338 -15.06 5.77 3.27
C GLU A 338 -15.94 4.82 4.09
N ARG A 339 -16.41 5.22 5.28
CA ARG A 339 -17.42 4.47 6.05
C ARG A 339 -18.75 4.39 5.29
N ASP A 340 -19.24 5.53 4.81
CA ASP A 340 -20.55 5.65 4.17
C ASP A 340 -20.56 4.96 2.79
N LYS A 341 -19.40 4.91 2.10
CA LYS A 341 -19.21 4.11 0.88
C LYS A 341 -19.42 2.61 1.17
N VAL A 342 -18.78 2.09 2.22
CA VAL A 342 -18.95 0.68 2.64
C VAL A 342 -20.42 0.38 2.92
N ASP A 343 -21.09 1.21 3.70
CA ASP A 343 -22.50 1.03 4.06
C ASP A 343 -23.43 1.08 2.83
N THR A 344 -23.09 1.93 1.86
CA THR A 344 -23.84 2.02 0.60
C THR A 344 -23.74 0.71 -0.20
N ILE A 345 -22.54 0.15 -0.34
CA ILE A 345 -22.32 -1.12 -1.05
C ILE A 345 -23.06 -2.27 -0.35
N VAL A 346 -22.99 -2.33 0.98
CA VAL A 346 -23.72 -3.34 1.77
C VAL A 346 -25.22 -3.24 1.54
N ARG A 347 -25.80 -2.05 1.67
CA ARG A 347 -27.25 -1.84 1.45
C ARG A 347 -27.68 -2.23 0.04
N GLN A 348 -26.97 -1.78 -0.97
CA GLN A 348 -27.24 -2.14 -2.37
C GLN A 348 -27.17 -3.65 -2.60
N SER A 349 -26.26 -4.35 -1.94
CA SER A 349 -26.15 -5.81 -2.06
C SER A 349 -27.31 -6.53 -1.39
N VAL A 350 -27.75 -6.06 -0.23
CA VAL A 350 -28.95 -6.59 0.45
C VAL A 350 -30.21 -6.34 -0.37
N ASP A 351 -30.38 -5.13 -0.91
CA ASP A 351 -31.50 -4.79 -1.80
C ASP A 351 -31.50 -5.64 -3.08
N ALA A 352 -30.32 -6.09 -3.52
CA ALA A 352 -30.15 -6.99 -4.65
C ALA A 352 -30.26 -8.49 -4.29
N GLY A 353 -30.56 -8.83 -3.04
CA GLY A 353 -30.88 -10.19 -2.59
C GLY A 353 -29.82 -10.89 -1.74
N ALA A 354 -28.74 -10.21 -1.32
CA ALA A 354 -27.78 -10.80 -0.38
C ALA A 354 -28.43 -11.07 0.99
N GLU A 355 -28.17 -12.25 1.55
CA GLU A 355 -28.57 -12.60 2.90
C GLU A 355 -27.55 -12.06 3.92
N ILE A 356 -28.05 -11.51 5.03
CA ILE A 356 -27.19 -11.03 6.13
C ILE A 356 -26.98 -12.16 7.13
N LEU A 357 -25.77 -12.71 7.19
CA LEU A 357 -25.38 -13.71 8.20
C LEU A 357 -24.87 -13.07 9.49
N LEU A 358 -24.22 -11.90 9.42
CA LEU A 358 -23.85 -11.07 10.54
C LEU A 358 -24.19 -9.62 10.23
N ALA A 359 -25.17 -9.09 10.99
CA ALA A 359 -25.56 -7.69 10.89
C ALA A 359 -24.56 -6.81 11.66
N GLY A 360 -23.66 -6.17 10.92
CA GLY A 360 -22.77 -5.13 11.41
C GLY A 360 -23.26 -3.73 11.00
N GLY A 361 -22.38 -2.96 10.38
CA GLY A 361 -22.69 -1.63 9.85
C GLY A 361 -22.13 -0.48 10.68
N PRO A 362 -22.48 0.77 10.34
CA PRO A 362 -22.02 1.95 11.06
C PRO A 362 -22.46 1.95 12.52
N LEU A 363 -21.53 2.28 13.43
CA LEU A 363 -21.82 2.41 14.85
C LEU A 363 -21.93 3.90 15.21
N HIS A 364 -22.98 4.27 15.97
CA HIS A 364 -23.30 5.66 16.32
C HIS A 364 -23.70 5.85 17.79
N HIS A 365 -23.63 4.81 18.63
CA HIS A 365 -24.13 4.85 20.01
C HIS A 365 -23.04 4.52 21.02
N GLY A 366 -23.24 4.95 22.26
CA GLY A 366 -22.29 4.69 23.35
C GLY A 366 -20.93 5.34 23.09
N ASN A 367 -19.88 4.54 23.05
CA ASN A 367 -18.50 5.00 22.82
C ASN A 367 -18.22 5.36 21.35
N TYR A 368 -19.18 5.14 20.43
CA TYR A 368 -19.05 5.33 18.98
C TYR A 368 -19.82 6.55 18.46
N GLN A 369 -20.19 7.50 19.34
CA GLN A 369 -20.90 8.73 18.94
C GLN A 369 -20.05 9.65 18.07
N GLN A 370 -18.75 9.62 18.27
CA GLN A 370 -17.72 10.28 17.44
C GLN A 370 -16.86 9.23 16.79
N GLY A 371 -16.28 9.57 15.62
CA GLY A 371 -15.44 8.68 14.85
C GLY A 371 -16.19 7.90 13.75
N HIS A 372 -15.41 7.20 12.94
CA HIS A 372 -15.92 6.59 11.72
C HIS A 372 -16.02 5.06 11.85
N TRP A 373 -16.75 4.62 12.86
CA TRP A 373 -16.86 3.23 13.28
C TRP A 373 -17.74 2.39 12.37
N TYR A 374 -17.30 1.15 12.10
CA TYR A 374 -18.04 0.17 11.32
C TYR A 374 -17.82 -1.24 11.89
N ALA A 375 -18.90 -1.94 12.21
CA ALA A 375 -18.85 -3.29 12.76
C ALA A 375 -18.70 -4.35 11.66
N PRO A 376 -18.05 -5.49 11.93
CA PRO A 376 -17.95 -6.63 11.02
C PRO A 376 -19.32 -7.03 10.46
N THR A 377 -19.38 -7.16 9.14
CA THR A 377 -20.59 -7.56 8.41
C THR A 377 -20.26 -8.78 7.55
N VAL A 378 -21.15 -9.78 7.57
CA VAL A 378 -21.00 -10.98 6.74
C VAL A 378 -22.28 -11.16 5.93
N LEU A 379 -22.12 -11.26 4.62
CA LEU A 379 -23.19 -11.47 3.66
C LEU A 379 -23.01 -12.83 2.99
N GLU A 380 -24.11 -13.47 2.61
CA GLU A 380 -24.12 -14.61 1.69
C GLU A 380 -24.82 -14.20 0.40
N ALA A 381 -24.21 -14.52 -0.72
CA ALA A 381 -24.70 -14.24 -2.07
C ALA A 381 -25.14 -15.53 -2.75
N ASP A 382 -26.12 -15.45 -3.63
CA ASP A 382 -26.57 -16.55 -4.48
C ASP A 382 -25.99 -16.49 -5.90
N ASN A 383 -25.37 -15.36 -6.27
CA ASN A 383 -24.76 -15.14 -7.58
C ASN A 383 -23.53 -14.22 -7.49
N ASN A 384 -22.74 -14.16 -8.58
CA ASN A 384 -21.48 -13.42 -8.65
C ASN A 384 -21.65 -11.94 -9.07
N ASP A 385 -22.88 -11.40 -9.13
CA ASP A 385 -23.16 -10.07 -9.70
C ASP A 385 -23.55 -9.00 -8.69
N LEU A 386 -23.56 -9.33 -7.38
CA LEU A 386 -23.90 -8.37 -6.33
C LEU A 386 -22.84 -7.25 -6.21
N PRO A 387 -23.25 -6.01 -5.87
CA PRO A 387 -22.31 -4.91 -5.69
C PRO A 387 -21.14 -5.23 -4.77
N ALA A 388 -21.38 -5.89 -3.63
CA ALA A 388 -20.31 -6.27 -2.70
C ALA A 388 -19.39 -7.39 -3.22
N ILE A 389 -19.72 -8.03 -4.35
CA ILE A 389 -18.83 -8.97 -5.07
C ILE A 389 -18.07 -8.24 -6.19
N ARG A 390 -18.71 -7.30 -6.89
CA ARG A 390 -18.12 -6.62 -8.04
C ARG A 390 -17.23 -5.45 -7.68
N ASP A 391 -17.64 -4.65 -6.70
CA ASP A 391 -16.95 -3.42 -6.29
C ASP A 391 -16.03 -3.69 -5.10
N GLU A 392 -14.85 -3.05 -5.09
CA GLU A 392 -13.95 -3.06 -3.94
C GLU A 392 -14.63 -2.37 -2.74
N VAL A 393 -14.87 -3.13 -1.67
CA VAL A 393 -15.55 -2.62 -0.46
C VAL A 393 -14.58 -1.84 0.42
N PHE A 394 -13.35 -2.34 0.58
CA PHE A 394 -12.29 -1.74 1.38
C PHE A 394 -12.70 -1.45 2.83
N GLY A 395 -13.44 -2.39 3.43
CA GLY A 395 -14.01 -2.28 4.78
C GLY A 395 -14.27 -3.65 5.42
N PRO A 396 -14.72 -3.73 6.67
CA PRO A 396 -14.84 -4.97 7.43
C PRO A 396 -16.09 -5.78 7.01
N VAL A 397 -16.22 -6.04 5.72
CA VAL A 397 -17.35 -6.74 5.11
C VAL A 397 -16.85 -7.94 4.33
N ALA A 398 -17.36 -9.13 4.63
CA ALA A 398 -17.08 -10.36 3.91
C ALA A 398 -18.34 -10.79 3.15
N VAL A 399 -18.16 -11.27 1.91
CA VAL A 399 -19.25 -11.83 1.12
C VAL A 399 -18.90 -13.27 0.75
N ALA A 400 -19.77 -14.20 1.09
CA ALA A 400 -19.61 -15.63 0.78
C ALA A 400 -20.51 -16.04 -0.38
N LEU A 401 -20.02 -16.97 -1.19
CA LEU A 401 -20.76 -17.63 -2.27
C LEU A 401 -20.42 -19.13 -2.27
N ARG A 402 -21.44 -19.99 -2.40
CA ARG A 402 -21.23 -21.44 -2.44
C ARG A 402 -20.86 -21.90 -3.84
N VAL A 403 -19.90 -22.81 -3.91
CA VAL A 403 -19.44 -23.43 -5.15
C VAL A 403 -19.51 -24.95 -5.09
N ASP A 404 -19.69 -25.60 -6.23
CA ASP A 404 -19.81 -27.07 -6.32
C ASP A 404 -18.50 -27.77 -6.73
N SER A 405 -17.53 -26.99 -7.24
CA SER A 405 -16.23 -27.53 -7.69
C SER A 405 -15.11 -26.47 -7.66
N PHE A 406 -13.88 -26.94 -7.76
CA PHE A 406 -12.71 -26.07 -7.92
C PHE A 406 -12.78 -25.24 -9.21
N GLU A 407 -13.23 -25.84 -10.30
CA GLU A 407 -13.39 -25.18 -11.59
C GLU A 407 -14.37 -24.00 -11.51
N GLN A 408 -15.53 -24.20 -10.88
CA GLN A 408 -16.50 -23.12 -10.66
C GLN A 408 -15.90 -22.01 -9.76
N ALA A 409 -15.15 -22.38 -8.72
CA ALA A 409 -14.49 -21.40 -7.86
C ALA A 409 -13.47 -20.55 -8.65
N VAL A 410 -12.69 -21.17 -9.53
CA VAL A 410 -11.74 -20.49 -10.41
C VAL A 410 -12.45 -19.59 -11.41
N ASP A 411 -13.55 -20.05 -12.02
CA ASP A 411 -14.33 -19.24 -12.97
C ASP A 411 -14.88 -17.98 -12.28
N TYR A 412 -15.50 -18.12 -11.10
CA TYR A 412 -16.00 -16.99 -10.32
C TYR A 412 -14.88 -16.09 -9.79
N ALA A 413 -13.76 -16.67 -9.38
CA ALA A 413 -12.59 -15.91 -8.93
C ALA A 413 -12.07 -14.99 -10.04
N ASN A 414 -11.94 -15.51 -11.25
CA ASN A 414 -11.42 -14.80 -12.42
C ASN A 414 -12.42 -13.83 -13.07
N ASP A 415 -13.69 -13.90 -12.71
CA ASP A 415 -14.75 -13.02 -13.23
C ASP A 415 -14.71 -11.65 -12.51
N THR A 416 -13.66 -10.92 -12.75
CA THR A 416 -13.39 -9.58 -12.22
C THR A 416 -12.34 -8.87 -13.08
N ASP A 417 -12.36 -7.54 -13.09
CA ASP A 417 -11.32 -6.73 -13.73
C ASP A 417 -10.04 -6.59 -12.85
N PHE A 418 -10.14 -6.93 -11.57
CA PHE A 418 -9.03 -6.89 -10.62
C PHE A 418 -8.16 -8.15 -10.69
N GLY A 419 -6.91 -8.04 -10.27
CA GLY A 419 -5.96 -9.15 -10.29
C GLY A 419 -4.79 -8.97 -9.33
N LEU A 420 -5.04 -8.48 -8.09
CA LEU A 420 -3.95 -8.28 -7.13
C LEU A 420 -3.59 -9.60 -6.44
N SER A 421 -4.47 -10.13 -5.61
CA SER A 421 -4.20 -11.35 -4.83
C SER A 421 -5.38 -12.33 -4.85
N ALA A 422 -5.10 -13.59 -4.58
CA ALA A 422 -6.08 -14.66 -4.39
C ALA A 422 -5.61 -15.66 -3.34
N TYR A 423 -6.58 -16.34 -2.70
CA TYR A 423 -6.33 -17.33 -1.65
C TYR A 423 -6.95 -18.66 -2.04
N LEU A 424 -6.27 -19.75 -1.69
CA LEU A 424 -6.77 -21.11 -1.87
C LEU A 424 -6.42 -21.97 -0.68
N PHE A 425 -7.44 -22.60 -0.09
CA PHE A 425 -7.31 -23.60 0.96
C PHE A 425 -7.76 -24.97 0.45
N THR A 426 -6.84 -25.92 0.37
CA THR A 426 -7.04 -27.30 -0.05
C THR A 426 -5.83 -28.14 0.34
N THR A 427 -6.03 -29.42 0.58
CA THR A 427 -4.96 -30.41 0.74
C THR A 427 -4.65 -31.16 -0.56
N ASP A 428 -5.46 -30.98 -1.62
CA ASP A 428 -5.21 -31.59 -2.92
C ASP A 428 -4.02 -30.94 -3.63
N PHE A 429 -2.93 -31.68 -3.72
CA PHE A 429 -1.71 -31.23 -4.38
C PHE A 429 -1.92 -30.82 -5.84
N ARG A 430 -2.84 -31.44 -6.55
CA ARG A 430 -3.13 -31.10 -7.96
C ARG A 430 -3.78 -29.71 -8.06
N ARG A 431 -4.72 -29.40 -7.16
CA ARG A 431 -5.32 -28.05 -7.09
C ARG A 431 -4.26 -26.99 -6.78
N LEU A 432 -3.37 -27.26 -5.83
CA LEU A 432 -2.25 -26.36 -5.50
C LEU A 432 -1.32 -26.13 -6.69
N GLN A 433 -1.04 -27.16 -7.51
CA GLN A 433 -0.21 -27.04 -8.72
C GLN A 433 -0.94 -26.31 -9.87
N ARG A 434 -2.26 -26.44 -9.96
CA ARG A 434 -3.09 -25.79 -10.99
C ARG A 434 -3.31 -24.30 -10.69
N ALA A 435 -3.45 -23.92 -9.44
CA ALA A 435 -3.79 -22.57 -9.03
C ALA A 435 -2.90 -21.48 -9.66
N PRO A 436 -1.55 -21.58 -9.71
CA PRO A 436 -0.70 -20.57 -10.35
C PRO A 436 -0.90 -20.40 -11.85
N TYR A 437 -1.51 -21.36 -12.53
CA TYR A 437 -1.79 -21.31 -13.97
C TYR A 437 -3.22 -20.87 -14.28
N GLU A 438 -4.15 -21.10 -13.36
CA GLU A 438 -5.57 -20.90 -13.59
C GLU A 438 -6.11 -19.63 -12.93
N LEU A 439 -5.58 -19.22 -11.78
CA LEU A 439 -5.96 -17.98 -11.12
C LEU A 439 -5.19 -16.78 -11.69
N LYS A 440 -5.93 -15.77 -12.15
CA LYS A 440 -5.39 -14.59 -12.85
C LYS A 440 -5.04 -13.45 -11.90
N PHE A 441 -4.17 -13.71 -10.93
CA PHE A 441 -3.77 -12.76 -9.89
C PHE A 441 -2.25 -12.71 -9.75
N GLY A 442 -1.73 -11.54 -9.41
CA GLY A 442 -0.28 -11.32 -9.25
C GLY A 442 0.31 -12.04 -8.04
N GLU A 443 -0.49 -12.26 -7.00
CA GLU A 443 -0.08 -12.98 -5.79
C GLU A 443 -1.07 -14.09 -5.41
N LEU A 444 -0.54 -15.23 -4.98
CA LEU A 444 -1.34 -16.35 -4.50
C LEU A 444 -0.92 -16.75 -3.09
N TYR A 445 -1.88 -16.79 -2.18
CA TYR A 445 -1.74 -17.27 -0.80
C TYR A 445 -2.34 -18.67 -0.69
N LEU A 446 -1.49 -19.69 -0.73
CA LEU A 446 -1.90 -21.10 -0.71
C LEU A 446 -1.78 -21.62 0.71
N ASN A 447 -2.92 -22.02 1.32
CA ASN A 447 -3.03 -22.49 2.71
C ASN A 447 -2.44 -21.52 3.74
N ARG A 448 -2.57 -20.20 3.51
CA ARG A 448 -2.12 -19.16 4.43
C ARG A 448 -2.93 -17.87 4.29
N SER A 449 -2.86 -17.00 5.29
CA SER A 449 -3.34 -15.62 5.20
C SER A 449 -2.39 -14.75 4.38
N ASN A 450 -2.81 -13.49 4.11
CA ASN A 450 -1.95 -12.44 3.55
C ASN A 450 -0.76 -12.13 4.49
N GLY A 451 0.14 -11.32 4.01
CA GLY A 451 1.40 -10.97 4.65
C GLY A 451 2.53 -11.25 3.68
N GLU A 452 2.85 -10.26 2.86
CA GLU A 452 3.89 -10.37 1.85
C GLU A 452 5.25 -10.52 2.53
N ALA A 453 6.10 -11.35 1.95
CA ALA A 453 7.50 -11.40 2.31
C ALA A 453 8.27 -10.41 1.42
N VAL A 454 9.13 -9.58 2.02
CA VAL A 454 9.84 -8.49 1.32
C VAL A 454 10.68 -8.97 0.11
N GLN A 455 11.09 -10.22 0.09
CA GLN A 455 11.80 -10.84 -1.03
C GLN A 455 10.85 -11.36 -2.13
N GLY A 456 9.54 -11.39 -1.90
CA GLY A 456 8.53 -11.67 -2.90
C GLY A 456 8.42 -10.56 -3.94
N PHE A 457 7.46 -10.67 -4.82
CA PHE A 457 7.15 -9.62 -5.79
C PHE A 457 5.66 -9.30 -5.70
N HIS A 458 5.34 -8.17 -5.11
CA HIS A 458 3.99 -7.66 -4.99
C HIS A 458 3.59 -6.98 -6.29
N THR A 459 2.58 -7.49 -6.97
CA THR A 459 2.14 -6.93 -8.26
C THR A 459 0.68 -7.18 -8.54
N GLY A 460 -0.01 -6.16 -9.02
CA GLY A 460 -1.36 -6.27 -9.55
C GLY A 460 -1.41 -6.55 -11.05
N TRP A 461 -2.34 -7.40 -11.48
CA TRP A 461 -2.70 -7.59 -12.88
C TRP A 461 -4.01 -6.86 -13.20
N GLY A 462 -4.29 -6.62 -14.49
CA GLY A 462 -5.52 -5.94 -14.91
C GLY A 462 -5.68 -4.56 -14.26
N MET A 463 -6.83 -4.32 -13.65
CA MET A 463 -7.15 -3.04 -13.01
C MET A 463 -6.51 -2.86 -11.62
N SER A 464 -5.76 -3.86 -11.14
CA SER A 464 -5.04 -3.78 -9.86
C SER A 464 -3.63 -3.22 -9.99
N GLY A 465 -3.13 -2.96 -11.18
CA GLY A 465 -1.87 -2.24 -11.31
C GLY A 465 -0.95 -2.70 -12.42
N GLN A 466 0.25 -2.12 -12.39
CA GLN A 466 1.34 -2.44 -13.31
C GLN A 466 2.69 -2.08 -12.70
N GLY A 467 3.69 -2.94 -12.88
CA GLY A 467 5.08 -2.68 -12.49
C GLY A 467 5.52 -3.39 -11.24
N GLY A 468 4.66 -3.54 -10.24
CA GLY A 468 4.93 -4.28 -9.01
C GLY A 468 5.99 -3.67 -8.10
N GLU A 469 6.06 -4.14 -6.87
CA GLU A 469 6.98 -3.69 -5.82
C GLU A 469 7.65 -4.89 -5.16
N ASP A 470 8.58 -4.66 -4.25
CA ASP A 470 9.31 -5.65 -3.47
C ASP A 470 10.20 -6.59 -4.27
N GLY A 471 10.98 -7.37 -3.55
CA GLY A 471 11.90 -8.33 -4.11
C GLY A 471 12.91 -7.71 -5.08
N LYS A 472 13.64 -8.58 -5.76
CA LYS A 472 14.63 -8.15 -6.78
C LYS A 472 13.96 -7.47 -7.98
N HIS A 473 12.74 -7.90 -8.34
CA HIS A 473 12.01 -7.37 -9.49
C HIS A 473 11.47 -5.97 -9.21
N GLY A 474 10.95 -5.73 -7.99
CA GLY A 474 10.56 -4.40 -7.54
C GLY A 474 11.74 -3.44 -7.51
N PHE A 475 12.89 -3.88 -6.98
CA PHE A 475 14.12 -3.10 -6.98
C PHE A 475 14.64 -2.78 -8.41
N ASP A 476 14.71 -3.78 -9.31
CA ASP A 476 15.14 -3.60 -10.71
C ASP A 476 14.22 -2.61 -11.46
N GLY A 477 12.97 -2.50 -11.04
CA GLY A 477 12.00 -1.54 -11.58
C GLY A 477 12.36 -0.07 -11.39
N TYR A 478 13.30 0.28 -10.50
CA TYR A 478 13.84 1.63 -10.32
C TYR A 478 15.09 1.92 -11.18
N LEU A 479 15.44 0.98 -12.06
CA LEU A 479 16.62 1.03 -12.92
C LEU A 479 16.20 0.87 -14.39
N ARG A 480 16.70 1.74 -15.25
CA ARG A 480 16.59 1.60 -16.71
C ARG A 480 17.84 0.96 -17.28
N LYS A 481 17.70 0.26 -18.41
CA LYS A 481 18.79 -0.46 -19.07
C LYS A 481 19.34 0.33 -20.25
N GLN A 482 20.67 0.30 -20.40
CA GLN A 482 21.38 0.87 -21.57
C GLN A 482 22.26 -0.21 -22.18
N THR A 483 22.14 -0.43 -23.49
CA THR A 483 23.01 -1.31 -24.24
C THR A 483 24.15 -0.52 -24.86
N SER A 484 25.38 -1.03 -24.71
CA SER A 484 26.59 -0.52 -25.38
C SER A 484 27.22 -1.62 -26.22
N TYR A 485 27.49 -1.33 -27.46
CA TYR A 485 28.25 -2.20 -28.34
C TYR A 485 29.70 -1.68 -28.35
N LEU A 486 30.63 -2.46 -27.87
CA LEU A 486 32.06 -2.13 -27.83
C LEU A 486 32.78 -2.89 -28.91
N ASN A 487 33.15 -2.21 -29.97
CA ASN A 487 33.97 -2.73 -31.04
C ASN A 487 35.35 -2.13 -30.90
N TRP A 488 36.41 -2.99 -30.99
CA TRP A 488 37.82 -2.60 -30.84
C TRP A 488 38.70 -3.06 -32.04
N GLY A 489 38.09 -3.59 -33.11
CA GLY A 489 38.74 -3.99 -34.33
C GLY A 489 38.75 -2.97 -35.44
#